data_0d2612df626227cee13e25bcc311b15a
#
_entry.id   0d2612df626227cee13e25bcc311b15a
#
_cell.length_a   1.000
_cell.length_b   1.000
_cell.length_c   1.000
_cell.angle_alpha   90.00
_cell.angle_beta   90.00
_cell.angle_gamma   90.00
#
_symmetry.space_group_name_H-M   'P 1'
#
loop_
_entity.id
_entity.type
_entity.pdbx_description
1 polymer ?
#
loop_
_entity_poly.entity_id
_entity_poly.type
_entity_poly.pdbx_seq_one_letter_code
_entity_poly.pdbx_strand_id
1 'polypeptide(L)'
;MLQIPLLSLFFSFRALKNLVPVTNFDAIKESGISPIHSAAAGAHPQCLEFLLKSGFDANFMLDQRIRKGYDDRRKSALYFAVSNGDISSAQLLLNAGALPNQDPINCLQIALRMGNYELMNLLLRHGANVNYFCRVNTTHFPSALQYALKDEVMLRMLMNYGYDVHRCFDCPRGDVSHSQYVTDGWTSTVIKDTKVSM
;
A
#
# COMPACT_ATOMS: atom_id res chain seq x y z
N MET A 1 -8.45 -23.38 -13.41
CA MET A 1 -9.69 -23.30 -12.62
C MET A 1 -9.58 -23.98 -11.25
N LEU A 2 -8.42 -23.90 -10.60
CA LEU A 2 -8.09 -24.53 -9.30
C LEU A 2 -7.65 -23.53 -8.22
N GLN A 3 -7.85 -22.23 -8.45
CA GLN A 3 -7.30 -21.17 -7.56
C GLN A 3 -8.23 -20.76 -6.41
N ILE A 4 -9.52 -20.99 -6.49
CA ILE A 4 -10.48 -20.57 -5.45
C ILE A 4 -10.52 -21.53 -4.24
N PRO A 5 -10.36 -22.86 -4.36
CA PRO A 5 -10.38 -23.75 -3.20
C PRO A 5 -9.13 -23.66 -2.30
N LEU A 6 -7.97 -23.31 -2.87
CA LEU A 6 -6.74 -23.14 -2.08
C LEU A 6 -6.79 -21.89 -1.19
N LEU A 7 -7.39 -20.81 -1.65
CA LEU A 7 -7.57 -19.59 -0.87
C LEU A 7 -8.43 -19.83 0.38
N SER A 8 -9.51 -20.62 0.28
CA SER A 8 -10.37 -20.92 1.43
C SER A 8 -9.73 -21.85 2.46
N LEU A 9 -8.79 -22.70 2.08
CA LEU A 9 -8.05 -23.58 3.00
C LEU A 9 -7.06 -22.82 3.89
N PHE A 10 -6.55 -21.68 3.44
CA PHE A 10 -5.64 -20.84 4.24
C PHE A 10 -6.34 -20.06 5.36
N PHE A 11 -7.68 -20.01 5.39
CA PHE A 11 -8.43 -19.38 6.49
C PHE A 11 -8.45 -20.22 7.78
N SER A 12 -8.13 -21.50 7.71
CA SER A 12 -7.98 -22.33 8.89
C SER A 12 -6.51 -22.40 9.32
N PHE A 13 -6.18 -21.76 10.44
CA PHE A 13 -4.82 -21.81 11.02
C PHE A 13 -4.34 -23.25 11.26
N ARG A 14 -5.25 -24.17 11.59
CA ARG A 14 -4.94 -25.59 11.77
C ARG A 14 -4.56 -26.26 10.44
N ALA A 15 -5.30 -25.98 9.37
CA ALA A 15 -4.98 -26.49 8.05
C ALA A 15 -3.64 -25.94 7.54
N LEU A 16 -3.38 -24.67 7.79
CA LEU A 16 -2.13 -24.01 7.40
C LEU A 16 -0.91 -24.68 8.03
N LYS A 17 -0.96 -25.02 9.32
CA LYS A 17 0.12 -25.74 10.02
C LYS A 17 0.48 -27.07 9.38
N ASN A 18 -0.50 -27.77 8.84
CA ASN A 18 -0.30 -29.07 8.20
C ASN A 18 0.20 -28.93 6.75
N LEU A 19 -0.20 -27.87 6.06
CA LEU A 19 0.12 -27.66 4.65
C LEU A 19 1.50 -27.03 4.43
N VAL A 20 1.90 -26.07 5.25
CA VAL A 20 3.17 -25.34 5.07
C VAL A 20 4.39 -26.27 5.03
N PRO A 21 4.54 -27.30 5.91
CA PRO A 21 5.69 -28.19 5.87
C PRO A 21 5.83 -29.03 4.60
N VAL A 22 4.73 -29.24 3.88
CA VAL A 22 4.68 -30.04 2.62
C VAL A 22 4.57 -29.16 1.39
N THR A 23 4.64 -27.85 1.56
CA THR A 23 4.46 -26.88 0.47
C THR A 23 5.76 -26.72 -0.31
N ASN A 24 5.65 -26.78 -1.65
CA ASN A 24 6.73 -26.42 -2.55
C ASN A 24 6.75 -24.90 -2.77
N PHE A 25 7.79 -24.23 -2.24
CA PHE A 25 7.95 -22.76 -2.35
C PHE A 25 8.19 -22.32 -3.81
N ASP A 26 8.82 -23.13 -4.64
CA ASP A 26 9.05 -22.77 -6.05
C ASP A 26 7.73 -22.77 -6.82
N ALA A 27 6.85 -23.74 -6.55
CA ALA A 27 5.51 -23.76 -7.14
C ALA A 27 4.68 -22.51 -6.74
N ILE A 28 4.87 -22.00 -5.52
CA ILE A 28 4.24 -20.73 -5.07
C ILE A 28 4.78 -19.56 -5.89
N LYS A 29 6.11 -19.45 -6.06
CA LYS A 29 6.71 -18.39 -6.87
C LYS A 29 6.20 -18.43 -8.31
N GLU A 30 6.11 -19.62 -8.91
CA GLU A 30 5.57 -19.80 -10.26
C GLU A 30 4.09 -19.46 -10.39
N SER A 31 3.31 -19.67 -9.32
CA SER A 31 1.88 -19.30 -9.30
C SER A 31 1.65 -17.79 -9.34
N GLY A 32 2.64 -16.99 -8.92
CA GLY A 32 2.59 -15.54 -8.90
C GLY A 32 1.77 -14.93 -7.76
N ILE A 33 1.32 -15.77 -6.81
CA ILE A 33 0.62 -15.35 -5.59
C ILE A 33 1.13 -16.12 -4.38
N SER A 34 1.44 -15.43 -3.30
CA SER A 34 1.84 -16.06 -2.04
C SER A 34 0.67 -16.12 -1.06
N PRO A 35 0.62 -17.14 -0.19
CA PRO A 35 -0.36 -17.24 0.90
C PRO A 35 -0.41 -16.01 1.81
N ILE A 36 0.69 -15.26 1.93
CA ILE A 36 0.72 -14.02 2.71
C ILE A 36 -0.25 -12.95 2.17
N HIS A 37 -0.47 -12.89 0.85
CA HIS A 37 -1.46 -11.97 0.27
C HIS A 37 -2.87 -12.32 0.72
N SER A 38 -3.21 -13.62 0.72
CA SER A 38 -4.53 -14.08 1.16
C SER A 38 -4.74 -13.87 2.65
N ALA A 39 -3.70 -14.10 3.48
CA ALA A 39 -3.76 -13.87 4.91
C ALA A 39 -3.93 -12.38 5.24
N ALA A 40 -3.21 -11.50 4.54
CA ALA A 40 -3.33 -10.05 4.69
C ALA A 40 -4.68 -9.53 4.17
N ALA A 41 -5.15 -10.01 3.02
CA ALA A 41 -6.44 -9.63 2.45
C ALA A 41 -7.63 -10.07 3.30
N GLY A 42 -7.50 -11.20 4.00
CA GLY A 42 -8.53 -11.73 4.90
C GLY A 42 -8.46 -11.19 6.32
N ALA A 43 -7.52 -10.30 6.65
CA ALA A 43 -7.26 -9.82 8.01
C ALA A 43 -7.04 -10.97 9.01
N HIS A 44 -6.16 -11.90 8.66
CA HIS A 44 -5.81 -13.07 9.49
C HIS A 44 -4.38 -12.97 10.07
N PRO A 45 -4.11 -12.13 11.08
CA PRO A 45 -2.76 -11.86 11.57
C PRO A 45 -2.05 -13.09 12.11
N GLN A 46 -2.77 -14.04 12.73
CA GLN A 46 -2.18 -15.29 13.23
C GLN A 46 -1.65 -16.18 12.09
N CYS A 47 -2.40 -16.28 10.99
CA CYS A 47 -1.96 -17.02 9.81
C CYS A 47 -0.75 -16.32 9.17
N LEU A 48 -0.81 -15.01 9.07
CA LEU A 48 0.25 -14.19 8.52
C LEU A 48 1.56 -14.33 9.32
N GLU A 49 1.48 -14.23 10.64
CA GLU A 49 2.62 -14.42 11.54
C GLU A 49 3.27 -15.80 11.36
N PHE A 50 2.45 -16.84 11.29
CA PHE A 50 2.94 -18.19 11.07
C PHE A 50 3.64 -18.36 9.71
N LEU A 51 3.06 -17.80 8.65
CA LEU A 51 3.66 -17.83 7.31
C LEU A 51 5.00 -17.11 7.28
N LEU A 52 5.08 -15.91 7.86
CA LEU A 52 6.33 -15.14 7.93
C LEU A 52 7.42 -15.89 8.71
N LYS A 53 7.06 -16.50 9.85
CA LYS A 53 7.98 -17.36 10.63
C LYS A 53 8.41 -18.63 9.88
N SER A 54 7.59 -19.09 8.94
CA SER A 54 7.90 -20.26 8.09
C SER A 54 8.75 -19.91 6.85
N GLY A 55 9.20 -18.66 6.72
CA GLY A 55 10.12 -18.23 5.68
C GLY A 55 9.45 -17.67 4.41
N PHE A 56 8.15 -17.39 4.43
CA PHE A 56 7.52 -16.68 3.31
C PHE A 56 7.99 -15.23 3.25
N ASP A 57 8.35 -14.79 2.05
CA ASP A 57 8.87 -13.45 1.80
C ASP A 57 7.78 -12.37 1.94
N ALA A 58 7.96 -11.48 2.92
CA ALA A 58 7.06 -10.34 3.16
C ALA A 58 6.98 -9.37 1.96
N ASN A 59 8.00 -9.39 1.10
CA ASN A 59 8.11 -8.54 -0.09
C ASN A 59 7.70 -9.24 -1.39
N PHE A 60 7.17 -10.47 -1.30
CA PHE A 60 6.66 -11.15 -2.49
C PHE A 60 5.55 -10.33 -3.15
N MET A 61 5.74 -10.03 -4.44
CA MET A 61 4.83 -9.18 -5.21
C MET A 61 3.92 -10.03 -6.08
N LEU A 62 2.64 -9.67 -6.14
CA LEU A 62 1.70 -10.31 -7.08
C LEU A 62 2.21 -10.23 -8.53
N ASP A 63 2.19 -11.37 -9.21
CA ASP A 63 2.51 -11.43 -10.63
C ASP A 63 1.56 -10.56 -11.46
N GLN A 64 2.05 -10.07 -12.58
CA GLN A 64 1.27 -9.21 -13.47
C GLN A 64 0.00 -9.89 -13.98
N ARG A 65 0.02 -11.21 -14.16
CA ARG A 65 -1.14 -12.01 -14.60
C ARG A 65 -2.27 -11.99 -13.58
N ILE A 66 -1.91 -12.09 -12.28
CA ILE A 66 -2.87 -12.03 -11.15
C ILE A 66 -3.35 -10.60 -10.94
N ARG A 67 -2.42 -9.65 -10.96
CA ARG A 67 -2.64 -8.23 -10.71
C ARG A 67 -3.64 -7.57 -11.67
N LYS A 68 -3.79 -8.07 -12.88
CA LYS A 68 -4.75 -7.53 -13.87
C LYS A 68 -6.20 -7.51 -13.37
N GLY A 69 -6.53 -8.33 -12.38
CA GLY A 69 -7.85 -8.35 -11.74
C GLY A 69 -8.08 -7.22 -10.73
N TYR A 70 -7.08 -6.36 -10.47
CA TYR A 70 -7.19 -5.25 -9.50
C TYR A 70 -6.97 -3.90 -10.18
N ASP A 71 -7.97 -3.04 -10.14
CA ASP A 71 -7.93 -1.71 -10.77
C ASP A 71 -6.88 -0.80 -10.14
N ASP A 72 -6.64 -0.92 -8.84
CA ASP A 72 -5.68 -0.14 -8.07
C ASP A 72 -4.23 -0.63 -8.21
N ARG A 73 -4.00 -1.67 -9.00
CA ARG A 73 -2.67 -2.26 -9.24
C ARG A 73 -1.92 -2.69 -7.98
N ARG A 74 -2.66 -3.06 -6.94
CA ARG A 74 -2.05 -3.59 -5.71
C ARG A 74 -1.14 -4.79 -6.01
N LYS A 75 -0.04 -4.91 -5.25
CA LYS A 75 0.97 -5.94 -5.50
C LYS A 75 1.44 -6.62 -4.22
N SER A 76 1.59 -5.88 -3.12
CA SER A 76 2.17 -6.39 -1.89
C SER A 76 1.13 -6.84 -0.87
N ALA A 77 1.52 -7.76 0.00
CA ALA A 77 0.70 -8.14 1.15
C ALA A 77 0.45 -6.94 2.08
N LEU A 78 1.44 -6.03 2.21
CA LEU A 78 1.30 -4.82 3.01
C LEU A 78 0.18 -3.91 2.49
N TYR A 79 0.06 -3.77 1.16
CA TYR A 79 -1.03 -2.99 0.59
C TYR A 79 -2.41 -3.55 0.99
N PHE A 80 -2.57 -4.88 0.97
CA PHE A 80 -3.83 -5.51 1.37
C PHE A 80 -4.14 -5.26 2.84
N ALA A 81 -3.15 -5.42 3.74
CA ALA A 81 -3.34 -5.16 5.17
C ALA A 81 -3.73 -3.70 5.43
N VAL A 82 -3.03 -2.75 4.80
CA VAL A 82 -3.30 -1.31 4.96
C VAL A 82 -4.66 -0.95 4.38
N SER A 83 -5.04 -1.48 3.21
CA SER A 83 -6.35 -1.22 2.59
C SER A 83 -7.52 -1.71 3.43
N ASN A 84 -7.30 -2.74 4.23
CA ASN A 84 -8.30 -3.26 5.17
C ASN A 84 -8.31 -2.51 6.52
N GLY A 85 -7.36 -1.61 6.75
CA GLY A 85 -7.19 -0.97 8.05
C GLY A 85 -6.65 -1.91 9.13
N ASP A 86 -6.08 -3.07 8.74
CA ASP A 86 -5.57 -4.08 9.68
C ASP A 86 -4.17 -3.71 10.16
N ILE A 87 -4.12 -3.02 11.28
CA ILE A 87 -2.90 -2.56 11.93
C ILE A 87 -2.02 -3.74 12.36
N SER A 88 -2.63 -4.81 12.87
CA SER A 88 -1.90 -5.98 13.34
C SER A 88 -1.14 -6.67 12.21
N SER A 89 -1.80 -6.93 11.08
CA SER A 89 -1.15 -7.51 9.90
C SER A 89 -0.11 -6.57 9.29
N ALA A 90 -0.40 -5.27 9.23
CA ALA A 90 0.56 -4.28 8.73
C ALA A 90 1.83 -4.24 9.60
N GLN A 91 1.68 -4.25 10.94
CA GLN A 91 2.79 -4.30 11.88
C GLN A 91 3.64 -5.57 11.72
N LEU A 92 3.00 -6.74 11.58
CA LEU A 92 3.71 -8.01 11.37
C LEU A 92 4.53 -7.98 10.08
N LEU A 93 3.96 -7.50 8.99
CA LEU A 93 4.64 -7.38 7.70
C LEU A 93 5.82 -6.41 7.76
N LEU A 94 5.63 -5.23 8.33
CA LEU A 94 6.67 -4.22 8.45
C LEU A 94 7.81 -4.69 9.36
N ASN A 95 7.50 -5.37 10.47
CA ASN A 95 8.51 -5.98 11.33
C ASN A 95 9.29 -7.12 10.63
N ALA A 96 8.66 -7.80 9.67
CA ALA A 96 9.30 -8.81 8.82
C ALA A 96 10.07 -8.19 7.63
N GLY A 97 10.18 -6.86 7.56
CA GLY A 97 10.93 -6.15 6.53
C GLY A 97 10.14 -5.82 5.26
N ALA A 98 8.81 -5.80 5.33
CA ALA A 98 8.01 -5.33 4.20
C ALA A 98 8.31 -3.87 3.87
N LEU A 99 8.51 -3.58 2.59
CA LEU A 99 8.86 -2.24 2.10
C LEU A 99 7.59 -1.43 1.80
N PRO A 100 7.37 -0.28 2.47
CA PRO A 100 6.11 0.46 2.38
C PRO A 100 5.92 1.21 1.04
N ASN A 101 6.96 1.28 0.20
CA ASN A 101 6.97 2.11 -1.01
C ASN A 101 6.93 1.29 -2.32
N GLN A 102 6.59 0.00 -2.26
CA GLN A 102 6.66 -0.88 -3.44
C GLN A 102 5.44 -0.79 -4.36
N ASP A 103 4.26 -0.47 -3.80
CA ASP A 103 3.04 -0.44 -4.58
C ASP A 103 2.91 0.87 -5.39
N PRO A 104 2.27 0.82 -6.57
CA PRO A 104 2.04 2.01 -7.39
C PRO A 104 1.23 3.10 -6.68
N ILE A 105 0.28 2.69 -5.83
CA ILE A 105 -0.36 3.57 -4.86
C ILE A 105 0.31 3.30 -3.53
N ASN A 106 0.99 4.30 -3.00
CA ASN A 106 1.76 4.16 -1.77
C ASN A 106 0.84 3.85 -0.58
N CYS A 107 1.24 2.88 0.27
CA CYS A 107 0.50 2.50 1.46
C CYS A 107 0.19 3.68 2.39
N LEU A 108 1.11 4.66 2.48
CA LEU A 108 0.88 5.87 3.26
C LEU A 108 -0.32 6.68 2.75
N GLN A 109 -0.48 6.80 1.42
CA GLN A 109 -1.61 7.53 0.86
C GLN A 109 -2.95 6.84 1.13
N ILE A 110 -2.97 5.51 1.17
CA ILE A 110 -4.16 4.77 1.58
C ILE A 110 -4.51 5.06 3.06
N ALA A 111 -3.51 5.02 3.95
CA ALA A 111 -3.71 5.32 5.37
C ALA A 111 -4.19 6.76 5.59
N LEU A 112 -3.63 7.73 4.85
CA LEU A 112 -4.05 9.14 4.85
C LEU A 112 -5.51 9.29 4.42
N ARG A 113 -5.88 8.65 3.29
CA ARG A 113 -7.26 8.67 2.78
C ARG A 113 -8.27 8.10 3.78
N MET A 114 -7.87 7.08 4.52
CA MET A 114 -8.71 6.45 5.55
C MET A 114 -8.77 7.27 6.85
N GLY A 115 -7.90 8.26 7.02
CA GLY A 115 -7.76 9.00 8.28
C GLY A 115 -7.23 8.13 9.42
N ASN A 116 -6.50 7.05 9.12
CA ASN A 116 -6.00 6.13 10.13
C ASN A 116 -4.62 6.56 10.62
N TYR A 117 -4.58 7.36 11.70
CA TYR A 117 -3.34 7.90 12.27
C TYR A 117 -2.37 6.82 12.76
N GLU A 118 -2.88 5.70 13.25
CA GLU A 118 -2.05 4.62 13.75
C GLU A 118 -1.30 3.93 12.61
N LEU A 119 -1.99 3.62 11.50
CA LEU A 119 -1.36 3.11 10.28
C LEU A 119 -0.39 4.12 9.67
N MET A 120 -0.75 5.42 9.65
CA MET A 120 0.13 6.47 9.17
C MET A 120 1.45 6.49 9.94
N ASN A 121 1.35 6.55 11.29
CA ASN A 121 2.53 6.57 12.16
C ASN A 121 3.37 5.31 11.99
N LEU A 122 2.72 4.15 11.91
CA LEU A 122 3.38 2.87 11.69
C LEU A 122 4.17 2.86 10.38
N LEU A 123 3.56 3.27 9.29
CA LEU A 123 4.20 3.32 7.97
C LEU A 123 5.35 4.32 7.91
N LEU A 124 5.15 5.51 8.48
CA LEU A 124 6.18 6.56 8.52
C LEU A 124 7.39 6.12 9.33
N ARG A 125 7.20 5.46 10.47
CA ARG A 125 8.29 4.90 11.28
C ARG A 125 9.10 3.81 10.56
N HIS A 126 8.49 3.14 9.59
CA HIS A 126 9.14 2.12 8.76
C HIS A 126 9.62 2.66 7.40
N GLY A 127 9.73 3.98 7.25
CA GLY A 127 10.33 4.61 6.08
C GLY A 127 9.38 4.79 4.89
N ALA A 128 8.08 4.89 5.12
CA ALA A 128 7.17 5.32 4.07
C ALA A 128 7.56 6.71 3.57
N ASN A 129 7.66 6.86 2.25
CA ASN A 129 8.05 8.12 1.63
C ASN A 129 6.91 9.15 1.76
N VAL A 130 7.08 10.10 2.66
CA VAL A 130 6.12 11.17 2.92
C VAL A 130 5.95 12.11 1.72
N ASN A 131 6.97 12.22 0.88
CA ASN A 131 6.99 13.05 -0.32
C ASN A 131 6.60 12.27 -1.60
N TYR A 132 6.01 11.07 -1.44
CA TYR A 132 5.60 10.30 -2.58
C TYR A 132 4.47 10.98 -3.34
N PHE A 133 4.68 11.10 -4.63
CA PHE A 133 3.71 11.64 -5.55
C PHE A 133 3.22 10.53 -6.49
N CYS A 134 1.94 10.21 -6.45
CA CYS A 134 1.37 9.18 -7.30
C CYS A 134 0.48 9.78 -8.38
N ARG A 135 0.80 9.45 -9.61
CA ARG A 135 0.00 9.78 -10.77
C ARG A 135 -0.66 8.50 -11.30
N VAL A 136 -1.83 8.19 -10.81
CA VAL A 136 -2.66 7.10 -11.34
C VAL A 136 -3.79 7.71 -12.15
N ASN A 137 -3.99 7.26 -13.37
CA ASN A 137 -4.86 7.87 -14.38
C ASN A 137 -6.32 8.07 -13.97
N THR A 138 -6.79 7.44 -12.90
CA THR A 138 -8.20 7.43 -12.53
C THR A 138 -8.48 7.84 -11.09
N THR A 139 -7.47 7.88 -10.24
CA THR A 139 -7.62 8.28 -8.85
C THR A 139 -6.63 9.40 -8.55
N HIS A 140 -7.16 10.54 -8.14
CA HIS A 140 -6.36 11.70 -7.79
C HIS A 140 -5.72 11.50 -6.41
N PHE A 141 -4.46 11.05 -6.38
CA PHE A 141 -3.64 10.98 -5.19
C PHE A 141 -2.36 11.80 -5.36
N PRO A 142 -2.46 13.11 -5.59
CA PRO A 142 -1.28 13.87 -6.01
C PRO A 142 -0.22 13.97 -4.93
N SER A 143 -0.59 14.20 -3.70
CA SER A 143 0.36 14.27 -2.58
C SER A 143 -0.30 13.98 -1.24
N ALA A 144 0.52 13.68 -0.22
CA ALA A 144 0.06 13.51 1.15
C ALA A 144 -0.63 14.75 1.71
N LEU A 145 -0.16 15.94 1.33
CA LEU A 145 -0.71 17.22 1.78
C LEU A 145 -2.19 17.37 1.48
N GLN A 146 -2.66 16.90 0.33
CA GLN A 146 -4.06 17.04 -0.06
C GLN A 146 -5.02 16.43 0.95
N TYR A 147 -4.63 15.33 1.58
CA TYR A 147 -5.43 14.70 2.64
C TYR A 147 -5.31 15.41 3.97
N ALA A 148 -4.16 16.03 4.23
CA ALA A 148 -3.84 16.65 5.52
C ALA A 148 -4.32 18.11 5.65
N LEU A 149 -4.77 18.76 4.58
CA LEU A 149 -5.13 20.20 4.59
C LEU A 149 -6.24 20.56 5.59
N LYS A 150 -7.11 19.63 5.90
CA LYS A 150 -8.24 19.84 6.84
C LYS A 150 -7.99 19.19 8.21
N ASP A 151 -6.80 18.64 8.43
CA ASP A 151 -6.48 17.83 9.59
C ASP A 151 -5.11 18.24 10.15
N GLU A 152 -5.12 19.03 11.20
CA GLU A 152 -3.91 19.57 11.80
C GLU A 152 -2.99 18.46 12.37
N VAL A 153 -3.56 17.39 12.93
CA VAL A 153 -2.79 16.28 13.49
C VAL A 153 -2.06 15.54 12.36
N MET A 154 -2.78 15.27 11.30
CA MET A 154 -2.22 14.63 10.09
C MET A 154 -1.13 15.50 9.48
N LEU A 155 -1.38 16.80 9.33
CA LEU A 155 -0.41 17.75 8.80
C LEU A 155 0.87 17.80 9.64
N ARG A 156 0.74 17.93 10.97
CA ARG A 156 1.87 17.91 11.88
C ARG A 156 2.67 16.61 11.79
N MET A 157 1.97 15.48 11.67
CA MET A 157 2.62 14.19 11.50
C MET A 157 3.47 14.15 10.23
N LEU A 158 2.93 14.57 9.09
CA LEU A 158 3.67 14.63 7.82
C LEU A 158 4.90 15.54 7.91
N MET A 159 4.73 16.73 8.53
CA MET A 159 5.83 17.69 8.72
C MET A 159 6.94 17.12 9.60
N ASN A 160 6.58 16.42 10.69
CA ASN A 160 7.55 15.78 11.59
C ASN A 160 8.38 14.69 10.89
N TYR A 161 7.84 14.08 9.84
CA TYR A 161 8.55 13.09 9.03
C TYR A 161 9.18 13.68 7.75
N GLY A 162 9.31 15.00 7.67
CA GLY A 162 10.05 15.68 6.60
C GLY A 162 9.27 15.88 5.31
N TYR A 163 7.95 16.10 5.41
CA TYR A 163 7.19 16.50 4.24
C TYR A 163 7.68 17.85 3.72
N ASP A 164 8.05 17.88 2.45
CA ASP A 164 8.53 19.08 1.77
C ASP A 164 7.37 19.83 1.10
N VAL A 165 6.88 20.87 1.77
CA VAL A 165 5.78 21.72 1.28
C VAL A 165 6.10 22.38 -0.05
N HIS A 166 7.37 22.66 -0.33
CA HIS A 166 7.77 23.31 -1.58
C HIS A 166 7.64 22.37 -2.76
N ARG A 167 7.82 21.07 -2.53
CA ARG A 167 7.71 20.05 -3.59
C ARG A 167 6.27 19.63 -3.90
N CYS A 168 5.27 20.02 -3.11
CA CYS A 168 3.90 19.57 -3.35
C CYS A 168 3.34 20.05 -4.72
N PHE A 169 3.92 21.08 -5.28
CA PHE A 169 3.55 21.67 -6.58
C PHE A 169 4.60 21.43 -7.68
N ASP A 170 5.73 20.83 -7.33
CA ASP A 170 6.78 20.55 -8.29
C ASP A 170 6.43 19.36 -9.18
N CYS A 171 6.80 19.44 -10.44
CA CYS A 171 6.71 18.29 -11.31
C CYS A 171 7.75 17.24 -10.87
N PRO A 172 7.33 15.99 -10.51
CA PRO A 172 8.25 14.97 -10.04
C PRO A 172 9.30 14.53 -11.07
N ARG A 173 9.14 14.94 -12.32
CA ARG A 173 10.09 14.62 -13.40
C ARG A 173 11.06 15.76 -13.73
N GLY A 174 10.89 16.93 -13.12
CA GLY A 174 11.78 18.08 -13.37
C GLY A 174 11.83 18.57 -14.83
N ASP A 175 10.92 18.12 -15.68
CA ASP A 175 10.94 18.36 -17.12
C ASP A 175 9.90 19.40 -17.50
N VAL A 176 10.36 20.43 -18.24
CA VAL A 176 9.52 21.51 -18.78
C VAL A 176 8.49 21.01 -19.82
N SER A 177 8.65 19.78 -20.34
CA SER A 177 7.67 19.19 -21.27
C SER A 177 6.31 18.90 -20.63
N HIS A 178 6.19 19.06 -19.32
CA HIS A 178 4.93 18.92 -18.58
C HIS A 178 3.98 20.11 -18.67
N SER A 179 4.35 21.16 -19.35
CA SER A 179 3.41 22.26 -19.68
C SER A 179 2.14 21.76 -20.39
N GLN A 180 2.20 20.65 -21.11
CA GLN A 180 1.04 20.00 -21.72
C GLN A 180 0.03 19.46 -20.70
N TYR A 181 0.47 19.11 -19.49
CA TYR A 181 -0.42 18.57 -18.45
C TYR A 181 -1.09 19.67 -17.63
N VAL A 182 -0.61 20.89 -17.71
CA VAL A 182 -1.26 22.07 -17.12
C VAL A 182 -2.54 22.41 -17.88
N THR A 183 -2.60 22.05 -19.18
CA THR A 183 -3.76 22.28 -20.04
C THR A 183 -4.88 21.25 -19.84
N ASP A 184 -4.59 20.06 -19.31
CA ASP A 184 -5.58 18.99 -19.11
C ASP A 184 -6.42 19.16 -17.82
N GLY A 185 -6.43 20.33 -17.22
CA GLY A 185 -7.31 20.69 -16.10
C GLY A 185 -6.98 20.05 -14.75
N TRP A 186 -6.00 19.16 -14.70
CA TRP A 186 -5.66 18.41 -13.51
C TRP A 186 -5.06 19.27 -12.39
N THR A 187 -4.08 20.11 -12.73
CA THR A 187 -3.49 21.07 -11.79
C THR A 187 -4.50 22.13 -11.34
N SER A 188 -5.40 22.53 -12.22
CA SER A 188 -6.45 23.50 -11.89
C SER A 188 -7.50 22.91 -10.94
N THR A 189 -7.78 21.61 -11.02
CA THR A 189 -8.71 20.93 -10.13
C THR A 189 -8.15 20.83 -8.72
N VAL A 190 -6.88 20.44 -8.56
CA VAL A 190 -6.20 20.39 -7.27
C VAL A 190 -6.14 21.77 -6.61
N ILE A 191 -5.80 22.81 -7.37
CA ILE A 191 -5.73 24.19 -6.87
C ILE A 191 -7.13 24.73 -6.50
N LYS A 192 -8.17 24.35 -7.23
CA LYS A 192 -9.55 24.75 -6.91
C LYS A 192 -10.02 24.14 -5.60
N ASP A 193 -9.71 22.85 -5.35
CA ASP A 193 -10.07 22.18 -4.11
C ASP A 193 -9.37 22.77 -2.88
N THR A 194 -8.18 23.33 -3.05
CA THR A 194 -7.45 24.02 -1.97
C THR A 194 -7.96 25.43 -1.68
N LYS A 195 -8.60 26.10 -2.65
CA LYS A 195 -9.14 27.47 -2.47
C LYS A 195 -10.46 27.53 -1.71
N VAL A 196 -11.16 26.43 -1.54
CA VAL A 196 -12.49 26.38 -0.90
C VAL A 196 -12.40 26.32 0.64
N SER A 197 -11.20 26.41 1.22
CA SER A 197 -10.99 26.15 2.66
C SER A 197 -10.26 27.26 3.42
N MET A 198 -10.32 28.53 2.96
CA MET A 198 -9.95 29.68 3.75
C MET A 198 -11.19 30.47 4.19
#